data_f802ba7f47242b805ab7563ca6550f95
#
_entry.id   f802ba7f47242b805ab7563ca6550f95
#
_cell.length_a   1.000
_cell.length_b   1.000
_cell.length_c   1.000
_cell.angle_alpha   90.00
_cell.angle_beta   90.00
_cell.angle_gamma   90.00
#
_symmetry.space_group_name_H-M   'P 1'
#
loop_
_entity.id
_entity.type
_entity.pdbx_description
1 polymer ?
#
loop_
_entity_poly.entity_id
_entity_poly.type
_entity_poly.pdbx_seq_one_letter_code
_entity_poly.pdbx_strand_id
1 'polypeptide(L)'
;ATRWAASAQDGEKFPATVAGLAAAGARLHREEEKYVDIYDVILIDCPPGMDSLIPQSALLIADLALVPVIRSPLDLWSSSGIAQLIEHARVVNEDLQVLLVLNQWQANRILAKDSAEVVKTFGMPVANHYVADREVYRQCSMYGQTVHEMGPRAIAAVREIEALLNEIVAMLEPRADELAEISTGNEA
;
A
#
# COMPACT_ATOMS: atom_id res chain seq x y z
N ALA A 1 9.84 0.40 6.66
CA ALA A 1 9.80 1.85 6.95
C ALA A 1 10.87 2.28 7.98
N THR A 2 11.02 1.64 9.14
CA THR A 2 11.90 2.09 10.25
C THR A 2 13.37 2.28 9.83
N ARG A 3 13.95 1.34 9.06
CA ARG A 3 15.32 1.47 8.57
C ARG A 3 15.47 2.61 7.56
N TRP A 4 14.48 2.82 6.72
CA TRP A 4 14.47 3.92 5.76
C TRP A 4 14.45 5.27 6.48
N ALA A 5 13.54 5.46 7.44
CA ALA A 5 13.50 6.67 8.26
C ALA A 5 14.80 6.91 9.05
N ALA A 6 15.43 5.84 9.55
CA ALA A 6 16.70 5.93 10.26
C ALA A 6 17.91 6.26 9.36
N SER A 7 17.78 6.15 8.03
CA SER A 7 18.82 6.53 7.07
C SER A 7 18.82 8.01 6.73
N ALA A 8 17.84 8.80 7.19
CA ALA A 8 17.84 10.25 7.03
C ALA A 8 19.08 10.88 7.71
N GLN A 9 19.73 11.81 7.02
CA GLN A 9 20.96 12.42 7.50
C GLN A 9 20.68 13.38 8.67
N ASP A 10 21.70 13.62 9.49
CA ASP A 10 21.62 14.55 10.61
C ASP A 10 21.17 15.94 10.12
N GLY A 11 19.99 16.37 10.61
CA GLY A 11 19.38 17.66 10.26
C GLY A 11 18.24 17.58 9.25
N GLU A 12 18.09 16.47 8.52
CA GLU A 12 16.93 16.20 7.65
C GLU A 12 15.96 15.25 8.37
N LYS A 13 14.71 15.67 8.52
CA LYS A 13 13.67 14.82 9.12
C LYS A 13 13.02 13.99 8.02
N PHE A 14 12.87 12.69 8.26
CA PHE A 14 12.01 11.87 7.43
C PHE A 14 10.59 12.48 7.41
N PRO A 15 9.94 12.61 6.24
CA PRO A 15 8.72 13.42 6.08
C PRO A 15 7.46 12.83 6.77
N ALA A 16 7.58 11.67 7.39
CA ALA A 16 6.48 11.01 8.11
C ALA A 16 6.91 10.58 9.52
N THR A 17 5.97 10.54 10.46
CA THR A 17 6.20 9.89 11.75
C THR A 17 6.26 8.37 11.57
N VAL A 18 7.30 7.72 12.05
CA VAL A 18 7.48 6.27 11.94
C VAL A 18 7.50 5.62 13.32
N ALA A 19 6.54 4.74 13.57
CA ALA A 19 6.45 3.93 14.78
C ALA A 19 6.80 2.46 14.48
N GLY A 20 7.67 1.86 15.28
CA GLY A 20 8.05 0.45 15.16
C GLY A 20 7.12 -0.44 15.98
N LEU A 21 6.11 -1.04 15.36
CA LEU A 21 5.09 -1.88 16.04
C LEU A 21 5.29 -3.40 15.82
N ALA A 22 6.45 -3.83 15.33
CA ALA A 22 6.73 -5.25 15.04
C ALA A 22 6.52 -6.17 16.25
N ALA A 23 6.76 -5.69 17.46
CA ALA A 23 6.55 -6.45 18.71
C ALA A 23 5.07 -6.67 19.06
N ALA A 24 4.15 -5.92 18.47
CA ALA A 24 2.72 -6.08 18.70
C ALA A 24 2.15 -7.39 18.11
N GLY A 25 2.76 -7.89 17.01
CA GLY A 25 2.34 -9.14 16.35
C GLY A 25 0.85 -9.13 16.01
N ALA A 26 0.11 -10.13 16.47
CA ALA A 26 -1.32 -10.26 16.27
C ALA A 26 -2.18 -9.15 16.93
N ARG A 27 -1.59 -8.30 17.78
CA ARG A 27 -2.28 -7.20 18.45
C ARG A 27 -2.06 -5.84 17.79
N LEU A 28 -1.50 -5.82 16.58
CA LEU A 28 -1.22 -4.58 15.86
C LEU A 28 -2.47 -3.69 15.73
N HIS A 29 -3.63 -4.27 15.41
CA HIS A 29 -4.91 -3.56 15.30
C HIS A 29 -5.27 -2.74 16.55
N ARG A 30 -4.89 -3.19 17.76
CA ARG A 30 -5.13 -2.45 19.02
C ARG A 30 -4.11 -1.34 19.26
N GLU A 31 -2.90 -1.52 18.77
CA GLU A 31 -1.87 -0.49 18.89
C GLU A 31 -2.11 0.66 17.90
N GLU A 32 -2.68 0.37 16.75
CA GLU A 32 -3.01 1.34 15.72
C GLU A 32 -4.17 2.24 16.13
N GLU A 33 -5.18 1.75 16.83
CA GLU A 33 -6.30 2.54 17.38
C GLU A 33 -5.84 3.82 18.12
N LYS A 34 -4.62 3.82 18.68
CA LYS A 34 -4.05 4.98 19.37
C LYS A 34 -3.67 6.13 18.44
N TYR A 35 -3.60 5.88 17.13
CA TYR A 35 -3.15 6.83 16.12
C TYR A 35 -4.30 7.35 15.24
N VAL A 36 -5.47 6.69 15.23
CA VAL A 36 -6.60 7.01 14.36
C VAL A 36 -7.10 8.45 14.56
N ASP A 37 -7.16 8.93 15.81
CA ASP A 37 -7.59 10.29 16.12
C ASP A 37 -6.48 11.34 15.90
N ILE A 38 -5.26 10.92 15.54
CA ILE A 38 -4.08 11.80 15.44
C ILE A 38 -3.68 12.05 14.00
N TYR A 39 -3.88 11.07 13.12
CA TYR A 39 -3.41 11.11 11.74
C TYR A 39 -4.56 10.87 10.76
N ASP A 40 -4.61 11.66 9.70
CA ASP A 40 -5.58 11.49 8.60
C ASP A 40 -5.29 10.24 7.76
N VAL A 41 -4.01 9.82 7.69
CA VAL A 41 -3.57 8.64 6.96
C VAL A 41 -2.55 7.85 7.78
N ILE A 42 -2.78 6.54 7.90
CA ILE A 42 -1.87 5.60 8.56
C ILE A 42 -1.44 4.56 7.53
N LEU A 43 -0.14 4.47 7.27
CA LEU A 43 0.43 3.47 6.36
C LEU A 43 1.12 2.36 7.16
N ILE A 44 0.59 1.14 7.07
CA ILE A 44 1.12 -0.03 7.76
C ILE A 44 2.08 -0.80 6.82
N ASP A 45 3.39 -0.67 7.05
CA ASP A 45 4.43 -1.41 6.32
C ASP A 45 4.61 -2.81 6.94
N CYS A 46 4.06 -3.81 6.30
CA CYS A 46 4.08 -5.20 6.75
C CYS A 46 5.37 -5.92 6.34
N PRO A 47 5.91 -6.84 7.18
CA PRO A 47 7.01 -7.68 6.80
C PRO A 47 6.62 -8.63 5.66
N PRO A 48 7.57 -9.02 4.79
CA PRO A 48 7.34 -10.06 3.82
C PRO A 48 7.13 -11.41 4.52
N GLY A 49 6.17 -12.18 4.05
CA GLY A 49 5.94 -13.55 4.53
C GLY A 49 4.55 -13.77 5.13
N MET A 50 3.97 -14.89 4.74
CA MET A 50 2.61 -15.30 5.12
C MET A 50 2.51 -15.81 6.55
N ASP A 51 3.63 -16.22 7.15
CA ASP A 51 3.68 -16.77 8.52
C ASP A 51 3.60 -15.68 9.59
N SER A 52 3.70 -14.41 9.20
CA SER A 52 3.60 -13.29 10.13
C SER A 52 2.15 -12.99 10.49
N LEU A 53 1.88 -12.83 11.78
CA LEU A 53 0.57 -12.40 12.28
C LEU A 53 0.33 -10.89 12.08
N ILE A 54 1.34 -10.14 11.65
CA ILE A 54 1.23 -8.68 11.44
C ILE A 54 0.34 -8.35 10.26
N PRO A 55 0.53 -8.91 9.03
CA PRO A 55 -0.39 -8.69 7.93
C PRO A 55 -1.83 -9.10 8.24
N GLN A 56 -2.02 -10.22 8.95
CA GLN A 56 -3.35 -10.65 9.37
C GLN A 56 -4.03 -9.60 10.26
N SER A 57 -3.31 -9.10 11.25
CA SER A 57 -3.82 -8.09 12.16
C SER A 57 -4.06 -6.73 11.48
N ALA A 58 -3.20 -6.34 10.53
CA ALA A 58 -3.35 -5.10 9.78
C ALA A 58 -4.60 -5.11 8.88
N LEU A 59 -4.87 -6.23 8.22
CA LEU A 59 -6.03 -6.36 7.33
C LEU A 59 -7.38 -6.29 8.05
N LEU A 60 -7.42 -6.54 9.37
CA LEU A 60 -8.66 -6.44 10.16
C LEU A 60 -9.16 -5.00 10.33
N ILE A 61 -8.29 -4.02 10.10
CA ILE A 61 -8.58 -2.59 10.36
C ILE A 61 -8.25 -1.67 9.18
N ALA A 62 -7.65 -2.20 8.13
CA ALA A 62 -7.27 -1.42 6.97
C ALA A 62 -8.48 -1.10 6.09
N ASP A 63 -8.58 0.14 5.62
CA ASP A 63 -9.54 0.52 4.57
C ASP A 63 -9.11 -0.02 3.21
N LEU A 64 -7.80 -0.04 2.95
CA LEU A 64 -7.22 -0.48 1.69
C LEU A 64 -5.94 -1.30 1.91
N ALA A 65 -5.87 -2.48 1.30
CA ALA A 65 -4.67 -3.28 1.17
C ALA A 65 -4.01 -3.04 -0.19
N LEU A 66 -2.82 -2.44 -0.18
CA LEU A 66 -1.97 -2.34 -1.37
C LEU A 66 -1.05 -3.56 -1.45
N VAL A 67 -1.20 -4.34 -2.51
CA VAL A 67 -0.41 -5.57 -2.70
C VAL A 67 0.56 -5.37 -3.86
N PRO A 68 1.86 -5.16 -3.60
CA PRO A 68 2.85 -5.05 -4.66
C PRO A 68 3.08 -6.41 -5.32
N VAL A 69 2.91 -6.46 -6.63
CA VAL A 69 3.13 -7.66 -7.45
C VAL A 69 4.38 -7.44 -8.29
N ILE A 70 5.41 -8.24 -8.05
CA ILE A 70 6.61 -8.31 -8.88
C ILE A 70 6.39 -9.43 -9.88
N ARG A 71 6.74 -9.18 -11.14
CA ARG A 71 6.52 -10.14 -12.20
C ARG A 71 7.55 -11.27 -12.22
N SER A 72 7.32 -12.30 -11.45
CA SER A 72 7.93 -13.60 -11.60
C SER A 72 6.83 -14.67 -11.56
N PRO A 73 6.84 -15.72 -12.38
CA PRO A 73 5.90 -16.83 -12.23
C PRO A 73 5.93 -17.47 -10.84
N LEU A 74 7.10 -17.43 -10.19
CA LEU A 74 7.26 -17.92 -8.80
C LEU A 74 6.58 -16.99 -7.79
N ASP A 75 6.57 -15.67 -8.03
CA ASP A 75 5.92 -14.69 -7.15
C ASP A 75 4.39 -14.75 -7.27
N LEU A 76 3.87 -15.09 -8.45
CA LEU A 76 2.44 -15.35 -8.63
C LEU A 76 1.96 -16.55 -7.80
N TRP A 77 2.78 -17.55 -7.58
CA TRP A 77 2.45 -18.70 -6.74
C TRP A 77 2.52 -18.39 -5.25
N SER A 78 3.47 -17.58 -4.82
CA SER A 78 3.52 -17.09 -3.42
C SER A 78 2.36 -16.17 -3.08
N SER A 79 1.80 -15.49 -4.08
CA SER A 79 0.65 -14.59 -3.92
C SER A 79 -0.68 -15.32 -3.75
N SER A 80 -0.76 -16.65 -3.98
CA SER A 80 -1.98 -17.43 -3.67
C SER A 80 -2.32 -17.38 -2.18
N GLY A 81 -1.33 -17.31 -1.31
CA GLY A 81 -1.52 -17.16 0.11
C GLY A 81 -2.06 -15.78 0.51
N ILE A 82 -1.67 -14.70 -0.20
CA ILE A 82 -2.21 -13.36 0.10
C ILE A 82 -3.70 -13.27 -0.26
N ALA A 83 -4.14 -13.93 -1.33
CA ALA A 83 -5.55 -13.99 -1.69
C ALA A 83 -6.38 -14.65 -0.59
N GLN A 84 -5.94 -15.80 -0.07
CA GLN A 84 -6.61 -16.47 1.05
C GLN A 84 -6.63 -15.61 2.31
N LEU A 85 -5.52 -14.90 2.59
CA LEU A 85 -5.43 -14.03 3.75
C LEU A 85 -6.43 -12.88 3.67
N ILE A 86 -6.58 -12.27 2.49
CA ILE A 86 -7.55 -11.21 2.23
C ILE A 86 -8.98 -11.72 2.36
N GLU A 87 -9.29 -12.88 1.79
CA GLU A 87 -10.61 -13.49 1.93
C GLU A 87 -10.97 -13.78 3.40
N HIS A 88 -10.02 -14.28 4.19
CA HIS A 88 -10.25 -14.46 5.62
C HIS A 88 -10.44 -13.13 6.37
N ALA A 89 -9.69 -12.10 6.02
CA ALA A 89 -9.83 -10.80 6.65
C ALA A 89 -11.19 -10.15 6.35
N ARG A 90 -11.71 -10.33 5.14
CA ARG A 90 -13.04 -9.84 4.72
C ARG A 90 -14.21 -10.44 5.47
N VAL A 91 -14.04 -11.58 6.13
CA VAL A 91 -15.06 -12.14 7.02
C VAL A 91 -15.33 -11.22 8.23
N VAL A 92 -14.33 -10.45 8.64
CA VAL A 92 -14.39 -9.53 9.80
C VAL A 92 -14.42 -8.07 9.36
N ASN A 93 -13.62 -7.72 8.37
CA ASN A 93 -13.53 -6.39 7.77
C ASN A 93 -14.16 -6.44 6.37
N GLU A 94 -15.47 -6.35 6.31
CA GLU A 94 -16.25 -6.49 5.06
C GLU A 94 -15.94 -5.38 4.05
N ASP A 95 -15.58 -4.18 4.54
CA ASP A 95 -15.28 -3.00 3.74
C ASP A 95 -13.84 -2.97 3.20
N LEU A 96 -13.01 -3.96 3.54
CA LEU A 96 -11.62 -4.02 3.08
C LEU A 96 -11.52 -3.98 1.56
N GLN A 97 -11.00 -2.87 1.05
CA GLN A 97 -10.63 -2.73 -0.36
C GLN A 97 -9.25 -3.33 -0.61
N VAL A 98 -9.00 -3.76 -1.84
CA VAL A 98 -7.72 -4.33 -2.24
C VAL A 98 -7.33 -3.79 -3.60
N LEU A 99 -6.06 -3.42 -3.76
CA LEU A 99 -5.49 -2.96 -5.01
C LEU A 99 -4.14 -3.63 -5.26
N LEU A 100 -4.03 -4.41 -6.32
CA LEU A 100 -2.75 -4.97 -6.76
C LEU A 100 -1.97 -3.90 -7.51
N VAL A 101 -0.70 -3.70 -7.17
CA VAL A 101 0.17 -2.70 -7.80
C VAL A 101 1.34 -3.40 -8.47
N LEU A 102 1.45 -3.26 -9.79
CA LEU A 102 2.59 -3.77 -10.53
C LEU A 102 3.84 -2.99 -10.12
N ASN A 103 4.79 -3.68 -9.50
CA ASN A 103 6.03 -3.12 -8.99
C ASN A 103 7.24 -3.63 -9.78
N GLN A 104 8.31 -2.84 -9.82
CA GLN A 104 9.54 -3.13 -10.58
C GLN A 104 9.25 -3.41 -12.07
N TRP A 105 8.31 -2.65 -12.63
CA TRP A 105 7.89 -2.80 -14.01
C TRP A 105 8.97 -2.38 -15.00
N GLN A 106 9.12 -3.16 -16.08
CA GLN A 106 10.03 -2.83 -17.18
C GLN A 106 9.27 -2.23 -18.36
N ALA A 107 9.65 -1.04 -18.80
CA ALA A 107 8.95 -0.23 -19.80
C ALA A 107 8.80 -0.88 -21.21
N ASN A 108 9.52 -1.94 -21.50
CA ASN A 108 9.47 -2.66 -22.78
C ASN A 108 8.34 -3.70 -22.89
N ARG A 109 7.40 -3.74 -21.94
CA ARG A 109 6.32 -4.72 -21.84
C ARG A 109 4.95 -4.12 -22.08
N ILE A 110 4.01 -4.97 -22.52
CA ILE A 110 2.61 -4.55 -22.78
C ILE A 110 1.84 -4.60 -21.46
N LEU A 111 1.73 -3.44 -20.80
CA LEU A 111 1.08 -3.28 -19.50
C LEU A 111 -0.33 -3.90 -19.46
N ALA A 112 -1.16 -3.60 -20.45
CA ALA A 112 -2.55 -4.08 -20.48
C ALA A 112 -2.67 -5.61 -20.48
N LYS A 113 -1.79 -6.30 -21.21
CA LYS A 113 -1.79 -7.77 -21.26
C LYS A 113 -1.39 -8.37 -19.92
N ASP A 114 -0.36 -7.83 -19.32
CA ASP A 114 0.18 -8.37 -18.07
C ASP A 114 -0.74 -8.04 -16.87
N SER A 115 -1.36 -6.84 -16.85
CA SER A 115 -2.40 -6.49 -15.86
C SER A 115 -3.60 -7.42 -15.97
N ALA A 116 -4.09 -7.69 -17.18
CA ALA A 116 -5.21 -8.61 -17.38
C ALA A 116 -4.90 -10.05 -16.92
N GLU A 117 -3.66 -10.51 -17.10
CA GLU A 117 -3.21 -11.81 -16.60
C GLU A 117 -3.18 -11.86 -15.07
N VAL A 118 -2.70 -10.80 -14.43
CA VAL A 118 -2.69 -10.65 -12.96
C VAL A 118 -4.12 -10.64 -12.42
N VAL A 119 -5.01 -9.83 -12.97
CA VAL A 119 -6.44 -9.80 -12.60
C VAL A 119 -7.05 -11.18 -12.71
N LYS A 120 -6.83 -11.87 -13.83
CA LYS A 120 -7.35 -13.24 -14.06
C LYS A 120 -6.83 -14.24 -13.03
N THR A 121 -5.58 -14.09 -12.60
CA THR A 121 -4.94 -15.00 -11.65
C THR A 121 -5.46 -14.81 -10.23
N PHE A 122 -5.64 -13.55 -9.80
CA PHE A 122 -5.99 -13.22 -8.41
C PHE A 122 -7.46 -12.86 -8.20
N GLY A 123 -8.20 -12.54 -9.25
CA GLY A 123 -9.58 -12.07 -9.13
C GLY A 123 -9.74 -10.71 -8.44
N MET A 124 -8.65 -9.95 -8.30
CA MET A 124 -8.60 -8.67 -7.59
C MET A 124 -8.28 -7.52 -8.55
N PRO A 125 -8.74 -6.29 -8.27
CA PRO A 125 -8.42 -5.13 -9.09
C PRO A 125 -6.91 -4.85 -9.10
N VAL A 126 -6.43 -4.41 -10.27
CA VAL A 126 -5.04 -4.00 -10.49
C VAL A 126 -5.01 -2.51 -10.78
N ALA A 127 -4.10 -1.79 -10.16
CA ALA A 127 -3.90 -0.36 -10.40
C ALA A 127 -3.63 -0.08 -11.89
N ASN A 128 -4.18 1.03 -12.37
CA ASN A 128 -3.90 1.53 -13.73
C ASN A 128 -2.47 2.07 -13.85
N HIS A 129 -1.86 2.40 -12.71
CA HIS A 129 -0.52 2.93 -12.60
C HIS A 129 0.42 1.90 -11.96
N TYR A 130 1.65 1.87 -12.43
CA TYR A 130 2.68 0.94 -11.98
C TYR A 130 3.89 1.69 -11.42
N VAL A 131 4.70 1.00 -10.65
CA VAL A 131 6.01 1.48 -10.19
C VAL A 131 7.09 0.80 -11.03
N ALA A 132 7.83 1.59 -11.82
CA ALA A 132 8.88 1.05 -12.68
C ALA A 132 10.13 0.62 -11.88
N ASP A 133 10.95 -0.26 -12.47
CA ASP A 133 12.26 -0.59 -11.92
C ASP A 133 13.24 0.57 -12.16
N ARG A 134 13.38 1.44 -11.17
CA ARG A 134 14.25 2.62 -11.23
C ARG A 134 15.28 2.62 -10.10
N GLU A 135 16.49 2.98 -10.46
CA GLU A 135 17.60 3.12 -9.49
C GLU A 135 17.30 4.17 -8.40
N VAL A 136 16.55 5.23 -8.75
CA VAL A 136 16.22 6.30 -7.80
C VAL A 136 15.43 5.80 -6.58
N TYR A 137 14.58 4.79 -6.71
CA TYR A 137 13.87 4.21 -5.58
C TYR A 137 14.82 3.53 -4.59
N ARG A 138 15.85 2.84 -5.10
CA ARG A 138 16.90 2.25 -4.23
C ARG A 138 17.72 3.33 -3.53
N GLN A 139 18.05 4.40 -4.25
CA GLN A 139 18.79 5.54 -3.69
C GLN A 139 17.99 6.26 -2.59
N CYS A 140 16.68 6.45 -2.75
CA CYS A 140 15.83 7.04 -1.71
C CYS A 140 15.97 6.29 -0.38
N SER A 141 15.93 4.96 -0.40
CA SER A 141 16.05 4.16 0.83
C SER A 141 17.43 4.22 1.48
N MET A 142 18.49 4.46 0.70
CA MET A 142 19.86 4.62 1.20
C MET A 142 20.06 5.97 1.91
N TYR A 143 19.39 7.02 1.44
CA TYR A 143 19.56 8.39 1.95
C TYR A 143 18.46 8.82 2.94
N GLY A 144 17.48 7.95 3.21
CA GLY A 144 16.34 8.32 4.05
C GLY A 144 15.43 9.40 3.42
N GLN A 145 15.47 9.53 2.09
CA GLN A 145 14.75 10.52 1.30
C GLN A 145 13.58 9.90 0.54
N THR A 146 12.63 10.73 0.11
CA THR A 146 11.58 10.38 -0.84
C THR A 146 12.00 10.73 -2.28
N VAL A 147 11.25 10.25 -3.27
CA VAL A 147 11.51 10.61 -4.68
C VAL A 147 11.38 12.11 -4.95
N HIS A 148 10.56 12.83 -4.17
CA HIS A 148 10.37 14.28 -4.29
C HIS A 148 11.63 15.08 -3.92
N GLU A 149 12.46 14.53 -3.04
CA GLU A 149 13.69 15.14 -2.56
C GLU A 149 14.91 14.85 -3.46
N MET A 150 14.76 13.90 -4.42
CA MET A 150 15.84 13.44 -5.28
C MET A 150 16.12 14.35 -6.49
N GLY A 151 15.37 15.44 -6.65
CA GLY A 151 15.56 16.45 -7.69
C GLY A 151 15.27 15.96 -9.12
N PRO A 152 15.87 16.58 -10.16
CA PRO A 152 15.51 16.35 -11.57
C PRO A 152 15.63 14.89 -12.03
N ARG A 153 16.51 14.09 -11.45
CA ARG A 153 16.69 12.67 -11.79
C ARG A 153 15.49 11.79 -11.42
N ALA A 154 14.63 12.28 -10.51
CA ALA A 154 13.47 11.55 -10.00
C ALA A 154 12.15 11.94 -10.66
N ILE A 155 12.09 12.90 -11.59
CA ILE A 155 10.85 13.41 -12.19
C ILE A 155 9.92 12.29 -12.67
N ALA A 156 10.46 11.26 -13.32
CA ALA A 156 9.64 10.14 -13.79
C ALA A 156 9.10 9.30 -12.63
N ALA A 157 9.89 9.08 -11.58
CA ALA A 157 9.46 8.37 -10.38
C ALA A 157 8.41 9.15 -9.58
N VAL A 158 8.58 10.47 -9.47
CA VAL A 158 7.58 11.37 -8.85
C VAL A 158 6.24 11.23 -9.57
N ARG A 159 6.21 11.33 -10.90
CA ARG A 159 4.99 11.20 -11.68
C ARG A 159 4.30 9.84 -11.51
N GLU A 160 5.07 8.76 -11.42
CA GLU A 160 4.53 7.41 -11.17
C GLU A 160 3.87 7.31 -9.80
N ILE A 161 4.55 7.80 -8.76
CA ILE A 161 4.03 7.77 -7.38
C ILE A 161 2.81 8.69 -7.24
N GLU A 162 2.84 9.89 -7.80
CA GLU A 162 1.69 10.82 -7.75
C GLU A 162 0.47 10.26 -8.49
N ALA A 163 0.67 9.64 -9.66
CA ALA A 163 -0.43 9.03 -10.41
C ALA A 163 -1.05 7.86 -9.63
N LEU A 164 -0.23 7.01 -9.00
CA LEU A 164 -0.70 5.92 -8.14
C LEU A 164 -1.41 6.45 -6.89
N LEU A 165 -0.87 7.49 -6.24
CA LEU A 165 -1.51 8.11 -5.07
C LEU A 165 -2.88 8.71 -5.41
N ASN A 166 -3.02 9.38 -6.54
CA ASN A 166 -4.31 9.92 -6.98
C ASN A 166 -5.34 8.80 -7.20
N GLU A 167 -4.93 7.65 -7.72
CA GLU A 167 -5.80 6.48 -7.88
C GLU A 167 -6.21 5.91 -6.51
N ILE A 168 -5.30 5.82 -5.56
CA ILE A 168 -5.55 5.35 -4.20
C ILE A 168 -6.53 6.30 -3.48
N VAL A 169 -6.29 7.59 -3.54
CA VAL A 169 -7.16 8.60 -2.90
C VAL A 169 -8.57 8.52 -3.46
N ALA A 170 -8.71 8.43 -4.79
CA ALA A 170 -10.01 8.29 -5.44
C ALA A 170 -10.76 7.00 -5.05
N MET A 171 -10.05 5.95 -4.65
CA MET A 171 -10.67 4.73 -4.12
C MET A 171 -11.14 4.87 -2.67
N LEU A 172 -10.44 5.67 -1.88
CA LEU A 172 -10.74 5.88 -0.45
C LEU A 172 -11.72 7.01 -0.20
N GLU A 173 -11.97 7.89 -1.20
CA GLU A 173 -13.02 8.91 -1.09
C GLU A 173 -14.39 8.23 -0.98
N PRO A 174 -15.24 8.62 0.00
CA PRO A 174 -16.58 8.08 0.11
C PRO A 174 -17.34 8.31 -1.19
N ARG A 175 -18.01 7.29 -1.68
CA ARG A 175 -18.87 7.44 -2.86
C ARG A 175 -19.98 8.45 -2.55
N ALA A 176 -20.36 9.26 -3.53
CA ALA A 176 -21.42 10.28 -3.37
C ALA A 176 -22.73 9.69 -2.81
N ASP A 177 -22.99 8.41 -3.07
CA ASP A 177 -24.14 7.67 -2.59
C ASP A 177 -24.09 7.43 -1.07
N GLU A 178 -22.90 7.14 -0.53
CA GLU A 178 -22.67 6.92 0.92
C GLU A 178 -22.80 8.22 1.70
N LEU A 179 -22.37 9.35 1.14
CA LEU A 179 -22.55 10.68 1.74
C LEU A 179 -24.03 11.09 1.82
N ALA A 180 -24.86 10.64 0.86
CA ALA A 180 -26.30 10.90 0.87
C ALA A 180 -27.01 10.12 2.00
N GLU A 181 -26.59 8.90 2.29
CA GLU A 181 -27.17 8.08 3.38
C GLU A 181 -26.81 8.63 4.77
N ILE A 182 -25.57 9.08 4.96
CA ILE A 182 -25.12 9.71 6.22
C ILE A 182 -25.89 11.01 6.48
N SER A 183 -26.19 11.79 5.43
CA SER A 183 -26.95 13.05 5.54
C SER A 183 -28.42 12.82 5.90
N THR A 184 -29.02 11.72 5.49
CA THR A 184 -30.43 11.39 5.79
C THR A 184 -30.63 10.67 7.12
N GLY A 185 -29.57 10.00 7.65
CA GLY A 185 -29.65 9.28 8.93
C GLY A 185 -29.52 10.16 10.18
N ASN A 186 -29.19 11.44 10.04
CA ASN A 186 -28.99 12.37 11.18
C ASN A 186 -30.20 13.28 11.49
N GLU A 187 -31.34 13.04 10.81
CA GLU A 187 -32.60 13.79 11.02
C GLU A 187 -33.70 12.95 11.70
N ALA A 188 -33.35 11.83 12.37
CA ALA A 188 -34.33 10.97 13.07
C ALA A 188 -34.16 10.99 14.59
#